data_9a12d726ef52ce66ca3bc5cdf8349a77
#
_entry.id   9a12d726ef52ce66ca3bc5cdf8349a77
#
_cell.length_a   1.000
_cell.length_b   1.000
_cell.length_c   1.000
_cell.angle_alpha   90.00
_cell.angle_beta   90.00
_cell.angle_gamma   90.00
#
_symmetry.space_group_name_H-M   'P 1'
#
loop_
_entity.id
_entity.type
_entity.pdbx_description
1 polymer ?
#
loop_
_entity_poly.entity_id
_entity_poly.type
_entity_poly.pdbx_seq_one_letter_code
_entity_poly.pdbx_strand_id
1 'polypeptide(L)'
;VMEQAAWPWQHVRKMGEDMVATEIILPPGTCIGPYDLGALAAGGALEVPVFRRPRVSIIPSGSEIVPLMDAREEDLRAGRVLPEFNSLIFSAMITEAGGEAATLPVVPDDPEAIRAAIASAIATADMVILNAGSSAGSHDFTAHVLEQMGTVVTHGISVMPGKPTVLAVVNGKPVVGVPGYPVSAGISMEEFVLPLLALWQKRAMSERQKITAVPCNPLPSRPGMEERLRVKLGCVGDTVVAVPLPRGAGTITSLSRADGIIRIPRDSEGCNAGEPVTVELLRPATALAGALLAIGSHDNTLDLLDSMLRKAHPQFRLTSAHVGSLGGLMALKRGQCHLAG
;
A
#
# COMPACT_ATOMS: atom_id res chain seq x y z
N VAL A 1 28.88 -47.01 -27.40
CA VAL A 1 27.89 -47.82 -28.12
C VAL A 1 26.88 -46.82 -28.69
N MET A 2 26.77 -46.75 -30.03
CA MET A 2 25.74 -45.92 -30.68
C MET A 2 24.49 -46.81 -30.82
N GLU A 3 23.41 -46.42 -30.16
CA GLU A 3 22.13 -47.15 -30.17
C GLU A 3 21.21 -46.70 -31.31
N GLN A 4 21.41 -45.49 -31.85
CA GLN A 4 20.65 -44.92 -32.97
C GLN A 4 21.55 -44.08 -33.87
N ALA A 5 21.21 -43.99 -35.16
CA ALA A 5 21.86 -43.09 -36.10
C ALA A 5 21.53 -41.63 -35.74
N ALA A 6 22.54 -40.78 -35.68
CA ALA A 6 22.33 -39.34 -35.48
C ALA A 6 21.99 -38.65 -36.79
N TRP A 7 21.03 -37.76 -36.78
CA TRP A 7 20.71 -36.88 -37.90
C TRP A 7 21.81 -35.83 -38.07
N PRO A 8 22.09 -35.35 -39.29
CA PRO A 8 22.98 -34.20 -39.46
C PRO A 8 22.57 -33.03 -38.55
N TRP A 9 23.52 -32.51 -37.74
CA TRP A 9 23.30 -31.42 -36.78
C TRP A 9 22.45 -31.78 -35.55
N GLN A 10 22.15 -33.03 -35.32
CA GLN A 10 21.46 -33.46 -34.11
C GLN A 10 22.29 -33.06 -32.87
N HIS A 11 21.66 -32.34 -31.91
CA HIS A 11 22.27 -31.80 -30.71
C HIS A 11 23.45 -30.83 -30.94
N VAL A 12 23.59 -30.31 -32.15
CA VAL A 12 24.55 -29.24 -32.48
C VAL A 12 23.79 -27.91 -32.54
N ARG A 13 24.11 -27.02 -31.64
CA ARG A 13 23.53 -25.68 -31.66
C ARG A 13 24.17 -24.89 -32.81
N LYS A 14 23.32 -24.43 -33.73
CA LYS A 14 23.80 -23.67 -34.89
C LYS A 14 24.10 -22.23 -34.51
N MET A 15 25.06 -21.61 -35.16
CA MET A 15 25.31 -20.18 -35.02
C MET A 15 24.05 -19.40 -35.43
N GLY A 16 23.59 -18.47 -34.59
CA GLY A 16 22.39 -17.69 -34.85
C GLY A 16 21.08 -18.44 -34.61
N GLU A 17 21.09 -19.61 -33.94
CA GLU A 17 19.88 -20.35 -33.60
C GLU A 17 18.99 -19.59 -32.61
N ASP A 18 19.60 -18.81 -31.72
CA ASP A 18 18.91 -18.05 -30.65
C ASP A 18 18.99 -16.53 -30.91
N MET A 19 20.21 -16.03 -31.14
CA MET A 19 20.46 -14.60 -31.40
C MET A 19 21.47 -14.45 -32.54
N VAL A 20 21.29 -13.41 -33.34
CA VAL A 20 22.27 -13.05 -34.39
C VAL A 20 22.90 -11.69 -34.12
N ALA A 21 24.10 -11.48 -34.66
CA ALA A 21 24.77 -10.18 -34.53
C ALA A 21 23.90 -9.06 -35.08
N THR A 22 23.84 -7.91 -34.37
CA THR A 22 23.02 -6.72 -34.64
C THR A 22 21.55 -6.81 -34.19
N GLU A 23 21.08 -7.94 -33.67
CA GLU A 23 19.76 -8.07 -33.08
C GLU A 23 19.70 -7.36 -31.72
N ILE A 24 18.61 -6.65 -31.45
CA ILE A 24 18.42 -6.00 -30.16
C ILE A 24 17.92 -7.04 -29.17
N ILE A 25 18.71 -7.33 -28.14
CA ILE A 25 18.35 -8.30 -27.10
C ILE A 25 17.19 -7.76 -26.26
N LEU A 26 17.28 -6.51 -25.77
CA LEU A 26 16.25 -5.84 -25.00
C LEU A 26 16.06 -4.39 -25.48
N PRO A 27 14.83 -3.93 -25.72
CA PRO A 27 14.58 -2.54 -26.02
C PRO A 27 14.90 -1.63 -24.83
N PRO A 28 15.28 -0.36 -25.04
CA PRO A 28 15.45 0.61 -23.97
C PRO A 28 14.17 0.76 -23.12
N GLY A 29 14.33 0.85 -21.80
CA GLY A 29 13.22 0.98 -20.85
C GLY A 29 12.56 -0.34 -20.44
N THR A 30 13.07 -1.48 -20.90
CA THR A 30 12.64 -2.80 -20.43
C THR A 30 12.96 -2.97 -18.94
N CYS A 31 11.98 -3.42 -18.15
CA CYS A 31 12.21 -3.85 -16.77
C CYS A 31 12.84 -5.24 -16.81
N ILE A 32 14.13 -5.32 -16.45
CA ILE A 32 14.93 -6.55 -16.57
C ILE A 32 14.42 -7.62 -15.60
N GLY A 33 13.89 -8.70 -16.14
CA GLY A 33 13.48 -9.89 -15.40
C GLY A 33 14.52 -11.02 -15.43
N PRO A 34 14.25 -12.16 -14.76
CA PRO A 34 15.21 -13.26 -14.68
C PRO A 34 15.65 -13.83 -16.03
N TYR A 35 14.73 -13.95 -16.99
CA TYR A 35 15.06 -14.47 -18.34
C TYR A 35 15.84 -13.44 -19.17
N ASP A 36 15.58 -12.15 -18.96
CA ASP A 36 16.30 -11.07 -19.61
C ASP A 36 17.79 -11.05 -19.20
N LEU A 37 18.07 -11.34 -17.91
CA LEU A 37 19.46 -11.52 -17.44
C LEU A 37 20.16 -12.66 -18.18
N GLY A 38 19.46 -13.78 -18.40
CA GLY A 38 19.96 -14.91 -19.16
C GLY A 38 20.24 -14.54 -20.62
N ALA A 39 19.32 -13.83 -21.27
CA ALA A 39 19.46 -13.38 -22.66
C ALA A 39 20.62 -12.39 -22.82
N LEU A 40 20.76 -11.42 -21.92
CA LEU A 40 21.86 -10.46 -21.90
C LEU A 40 23.21 -11.17 -21.75
N ALA A 41 23.30 -12.10 -20.79
CA ALA A 41 24.52 -12.86 -20.55
C ALA A 41 24.90 -13.76 -21.76
N ALA A 42 23.89 -14.44 -22.36
CA ALA A 42 24.10 -15.27 -23.55
C ALA A 42 24.54 -14.44 -24.78
N GLY A 43 24.06 -13.21 -24.90
CA GLY A 43 24.48 -12.24 -25.92
C GLY A 43 25.80 -11.54 -25.62
N GLY A 44 26.45 -11.83 -24.48
CA GLY A 44 27.76 -11.24 -24.10
C GLY A 44 27.67 -9.83 -23.48
N ALA A 45 26.45 -9.34 -23.13
CA ALA A 45 26.28 -8.07 -22.47
C ALA A 45 26.53 -8.23 -20.95
N LEU A 46 27.79 -8.03 -20.54
CA LEU A 46 28.19 -8.18 -19.12
C LEU A 46 27.87 -6.96 -18.27
N GLU A 47 27.77 -5.78 -18.89
CA GLU A 47 27.39 -4.52 -18.24
C GLU A 47 26.26 -3.86 -19.01
N VAL A 48 25.22 -3.45 -18.28
CA VAL A 48 24.03 -2.82 -18.85
C VAL A 48 23.72 -1.54 -18.11
N PRO A 49 23.59 -0.39 -18.80
CA PRO A 49 23.14 0.85 -18.18
C PRO A 49 21.71 0.72 -17.67
N VAL A 50 21.48 0.99 -16.39
CA VAL A 50 20.16 0.94 -15.77
C VAL A 50 19.87 2.24 -15.02
N PHE A 51 18.58 2.53 -14.79
CA PHE A 51 18.22 3.63 -13.90
C PHE A 51 18.67 3.31 -12.47
N ARG A 52 19.29 4.29 -11.83
CA ARG A 52 19.64 4.19 -10.41
C ARG A 52 18.38 4.08 -9.57
N ARG A 53 18.42 3.25 -8.53
CA ARG A 53 17.35 3.20 -7.54
C ARG A 53 17.26 4.52 -6.79
N PRO A 54 16.07 5.17 -6.71
CA PRO A 54 15.89 6.36 -5.93
C PRO A 54 16.13 6.08 -4.43
N ARG A 55 16.89 6.93 -3.77
CA ARG A 55 17.12 6.86 -2.32
C ARG A 55 16.11 7.72 -1.59
N VAL A 56 15.41 7.13 -0.65
CA VAL A 56 14.37 7.78 0.15
C VAL A 56 14.75 7.69 1.63
N SER A 57 14.93 8.84 2.26
CA SER A 57 15.12 8.90 3.71
C SER A 57 13.79 9.07 4.42
N ILE A 58 13.56 8.27 5.46
CA ILE A 58 12.36 8.31 6.29
C ILE A 58 12.77 8.87 7.65
N ILE A 59 12.13 9.95 8.07
CA ILE A 59 12.32 10.61 9.36
C ILE A 59 11.06 10.41 10.19
N PRO A 60 11.04 9.45 11.14
CA PRO A 60 9.96 9.36 12.12
C PRO A 60 10.09 10.48 13.15
N SER A 61 8.99 11.19 13.44
CA SER A 61 8.95 12.25 14.44
C SER A 61 7.77 12.06 15.37
N GLY A 62 8.00 12.28 16.67
CA GLY A 62 7.01 12.18 17.73
C GLY A 62 7.67 11.98 19.07
N SER A 63 7.25 12.74 20.07
CA SER A 63 7.78 12.60 21.45
C SER A 63 7.20 11.37 22.16
N GLU A 64 6.09 10.83 21.67
CA GLU A 64 5.39 9.65 22.21
C GLU A 64 5.84 8.34 21.59
N ILE A 65 6.56 8.38 20.45
CA ILE A 65 6.97 7.18 19.73
C ILE A 65 8.38 6.75 20.13
N VAL A 66 8.59 5.44 20.17
CA VAL A 66 9.89 4.82 20.45
C VAL A 66 10.23 3.81 19.36
N PRO A 67 11.52 3.61 19.04
CA PRO A 67 11.92 2.54 18.12
C PRO A 67 11.32 1.20 18.57
N LEU A 68 10.84 0.40 17.61
CA LEU A 68 10.18 -0.87 17.92
C LEU A 68 11.03 -1.80 18.79
N MET A 69 12.35 -1.81 18.60
CA MET A 69 13.28 -2.66 19.37
C MET A 69 13.52 -2.17 20.80
N ASP A 70 13.20 -0.91 21.07
CA ASP A 70 13.37 -0.28 22.39
C ASP A 70 12.05 -0.24 23.19
N ALA A 71 10.94 -0.64 22.56
CA ALA A 71 9.62 -0.64 23.17
C ALA A 71 9.51 -1.72 24.26
N ARG A 72 9.42 -1.31 25.51
CA ARG A 72 9.24 -2.23 26.65
C ARG A 72 7.78 -2.64 26.78
N GLU A 73 7.54 -3.93 27.01
CA GLU A 73 6.19 -4.48 27.14
C GLU A 73 5.36 -3.77 28.22
N GLU A 74 5.96 -3.42 29.34
CA GLU A 74 5.30 -2.70 30.45
C GLU A 74 4.86 -1.28 30.05
N ASP A 75 5.64 -0.58 29.22
CA ASP A 75 5.32 0.77 28.74
C ASP A 75 4.23 0.72 27.68
N LEU A 76 4.26 -0.28 26.80
CA LEU A 76 3.22 -0.54 25.82
C LEU A 76 1.89 -0.88 26.47
N ARG A 77 1.90 -1.80 27.46
CA ARG A 77 0.69 -2.17 28.23
C ARG A 77 0.09 -1.01 29.00
N ALA A 78 0.94 -0.12 29.51
CA ALA A 78 0.51 1.08 30.24
C ALA A 78 0.11 2.24 29.32
N GLY A 79 0.27 2.11 27.99
CA GLY A 79 -0.05 3.16 27.01
C GLY A 79 0.82 4.41 27.14
N ARG A 80 2.04 4.28 27.73
CA ARG A 80 2.96 5.41 27.90
C ARG A 80 3.74 5.75 26.65
N VAL A 81 3.94 4.78 25.77
CA VAL A 81 4.67 4.92 24.51
C VAL A 81 3.95 4.18 23.39
N LEU A 82 4.20 4.61 22.15
CA LEU A 82 3.77 3.92 20.94
C LEU A 82 5.01 3.39 20.20
N PRO A 83 5.00 2.14 19.72
CA PRO A 83 6.09 1.65 18.90
C PRO A 83 6.06 2.34 17.55
N GLU A 84 7.21 2.79 17.06
CA GLU A 84 7.37 3.28 15.71
C GLU A 84 7.30 2.08 14.72
N PHE A 85 6.31 2.04 13.88
CA PHE A 85 6.10 0.97 12.89
C PHE A 85 5.79 1.50 11.48
N ASN A 86 5.49 2.78 11.32
CA ASN A 86 5.19 3.36 10.01
C ASN A 86 6.40 3.26 9.07
N SER A 87 7.61 3.44 9.60
CA SER A 87 8.84 3.29 8.80
C SER A 87 9.03 1.89 8.23
N LEU A 88 8.55 0.84 8.92
CA LEU A 88 8.54 -0.52 8.37
C LEU A 88 7.64 -0.61 7.14
N ILE A 89 6.44 -0.01 7.22
CA ILE A 89 5.48 0.02 6.12
C ILE A 89 6.09 0.79 4.93
N PHE A 90 6.61 2.00 5.19
CA PHE A 90 7.17 2.85 4.14
C PHE A 90 8.39 2.21 3.48
N SER A 91 9.30 1.63 4.28
CA SER A 91 10.48 0.93 3.76
C SER A 91 10.09 -0.24 2.85
N ALA A 92 9.09 -1.03 3.24
CA ALA A 92 8.57 -2.11 2.43
C ALA A 92 7.96 -1.58 1.11
N MET A 93 7.10 -0.55 1.18
CA MET A 93 6.47 0.06 0.00
C MET A 93 7.51 0.65 -0.98
N ILE A 94 8.52 1.35 -0.46
CA ILE A 94 9.61 1.93 -1.26
C ILE A 94 10.43 0.84 -1.92
N THR A 95 10.77 -0.23 -1.19
CA THR A 95 11.55 -1.35 -1.71
C THR A 95 10.79 -2.10 -2.80
N GLU A 96 9.51 -2.36 -2.61
CA GLU A 96 8.63 -2.98 -3.61
C GLU A 96 8.50 -2.11 -4.86
N ALA A 97 8.48 -0.79 -4.68
CA ALA A 97 8.52 0.18 -5.78
C ALA A 97 9.89 0.33 -6.45
N GLY A 98 10.91 -0.44 -6.02
CA GLY A 98 12.26 -0.43 -6.61
C GLY A 98 13.16 0.70 -6.11
N GLY A 99 12.80 1.38 -5.02
CA GLY A 99 13.64 2.37 -4.34
C GLY A 99 14.53 1.76 -3.25
N GLU A 100 15.37 2.59 -2.67
CA GLU A 100 16.20 2.29 -1.49
C GLU A 100 15.70 3.14 -0.33
N ALA A 101 15.25 2.51 0.76
CA ALA A 101 14.78 3.19 1.95
C ALA A 101 15.84 3.22 3.04
N ALA A 102 16.00 4.38 3.68
CA ALA A 102 16.84 4.56 4.86
C ALA A 102 16.01 5.24 5.97
N THR A 103 15.79 4.55 7.08
CA THR A 103 15.10 5.12 8.24
C THR A 103 16.12 5.78 9.19
N LEU A 104 15.87 7.03 9.52
CA LEU A 104 16.64 7.77 10.52
C LEU A 104 16.14 7.46 11.94
N PRO A 105 16.93 7.75 12.97
CA PRO A 105 16.44 7.73 14.36
C PRO A 105 15.21 8.60 14.55
N VAL A 106 14.37 8.24 15.53
CA VAL A 106 13.19 9.02 15.90
C VAL A 106 13.62 10.43 16.35
N VAL A 107 12.96 11.43 15.79
CA VAL A 107 13.24 12.85 16.07
C VAL A 107 12.13 13.38 16.97
N PRO A 108 12.46 14.12 18.05
CA PRO A 108 11.45 14.74 18.88
C PRO A 108 10.66 15.80 18.10
N ASP A 109 9.47 16.15 18.62
CA ASP A 109 8.62 17.20 18.05
C ASP A 109 9.18 18.61 18.39
N ASP A 110 10.41 18.85 17.93
CA ASP A 110 11.13 20.10 18.06
C ASP A 110 11.52 20.64 16.67
N PRO A 111 11.17 21.89 16.32
CA PRO A 111 11.43 22.47 15.02
C PRO A 111 12.90 22.42 14.59
N GLU A 112 13.84 22.66 15.52
CA GLU A 112 15.27 22.66 15.20
C GLU A 112 15.79 21.23 14.97
N ALA A 113 15.32 20.25 15.75
CA ALA A 113 15.65 18.85 15.57
C ALA A 113 15.12 18.33 14.21
N ILE A 114 13.87 18.67 13.87
CA ILE A 114 13.26 18.32 12.58
C ILE A 114 14.03 18.96 11.42
N ARG A 115 14.39 20.26 11.54
CA ARG A 115 15.18 20.97 10.54
C ARG A 115 16.53 20.30 10.30
N ALA A 116 17.26 19.97 11.39
CA ALA A 116 18.56 19.32 11.31
C ALA A 116 18.47 17.94 10.67
N ALA A 117 17.43 17.16 11.01
CA ALA A 117 17.19 15.84 10.42
C ALA A 117 16.89 15.94 8.91
N ILE A 118 16.03 16.88 8.47
CA ILE A 118 15.76 17.12 7.05
C ILE A 118 17.03 17.55 6.32
N ALA A 119 17.81 18.48 6.86
CA ALA A 119 19.04 18.95 6.24
C ALA A 119 20.06 17.82 6.05
N SER A 120 20.20 16.95 7.05
CA SER A 120 21.06 15.77 6.97
C SER A 120 20.55 14.76 5.92
N ALA A 121 19.25 14.43 5.95
CA ALA A 121 18.65 13.46 5.06
C ALA A 121 18.72 13.90 3.59
N ILE A 122 18.43 15.18 3.30
CA ILE A 122 18.40 15.71 1.94
C ILE A 122 19.76 15.72 1.26
N ALA A 123 20.85 15.71 2.04
CA ALA A 123 22.22 15.66 1.52
C ALA A 123 22.49 14.34 0.76
N THR A 124 21.93 13.24 1.21
CA THR A 124 22.22 11.89 0.70
C THR A 124 21.04 11.22 -0.03
N ALA A 125 19.81 11.63 0.27
CA ALA A 125 18.60 11.09 -0.35
C ALA A 125 18.16 11.89 -1.59
N ASP A 126 17.35 11.27 -2.41
CA ASP A 126 16.65 11.90 -3.54
C ASP A 126 15.29 12.45 -3.11
N MET A 127 14.71 11.86 -2.07
CA MET A 127 13.43 12.25 -1.45
C MET A 127 13.52 12.07 0.07
N VAL A 128 12.83 12.92 0.81
CA VAL A 128 12.67 12.77 2.26
C VAL A 128 11.19 12.60 2.60
N ILE A 129 10.88 11.65 3.46
CA ILE A 129 9.56 11.45 4.06
C ILE A 129 9.68 11.84 5.53
N LEU A 130 8.92 12.82 5.95
CA LEU A 130 8.78 13.19 7.35
C LEU A 130 7.46 12.62 7.88
N ASN A 131 7.54 11.60 8.72
CA ASN A 131 6.38 11.01 9.38
C ASN A 131 6.18 11.70 10.72
N ALA A 132 5.35 12.74 10.74
CA ALA A 132 5.11 13.55 11.92
C ALA A 132 3.68 13.41 12.41
N GLY A 133 3.49 13.50 13.72
CA GLY A 133 2.16 13.66 14.31
C GLY A 133 1.54 14.95 13.77
N SER A 134 0.66 14.84 12.76
CA SER A 134 -0.12 15.97 12.30
C SER A 134 -1.27 16.20 13.27
N SER A 135 -1.10 17.03 14.25
CA SER A 135 -2.25 17.60 14.93
C SER A 135 -2.87 18.63 13.99
N ALA A 136 -4.15 18.50 13.70
CA ALA A 136 -4.94 19.55 13.05
C ALA A 136 -5.08 20.80 13.97
N GLY A 137 -4.11 21.00 14.88
CA GLY A 137 -4.02 22.07 15.85
C GLY A 137 -2.98 23.11 15.43
N SER A 138 -2.93 24.20 16.19
CA SER A 138 -2.08 25.38 16.00
C SER A 138 -0.54 25.13 16.06
N HIS A 139 -0.09 23.89 16.03
CA HIS A 139 1.31 23.46 16.15
C HIS A 139 1.70 22.46 15.05
N ASP A 140 1.32 22.74 13.78
CA ASP A 140 1.90 21.98 12.66
C ASP A 140 3.32 22.50 12.36
N PHE A 141 4.27 22.06 13.19
CA PHE A 141 5.68 22.41 13.02
C PHE A 141 6.23 21.96 11.66
N THR A 142 5.68 20.91 11.08
CA THR A 142 6.14 20.36 9.80
C THR A 142 6.05 21.38 8.67
N ALA A 143 4.87 21.96 8.45
CA ALA A 143 4.69 22.93 7.40
C ALA A 143 5.55 24.18 7.62
N HIS A 144 5.59 24.67 8.86
CA HIS A 144 6.37 25.87 9.21
C HIS A 144 7.89 25.66 9.01
N VAL A 145 8.43 24.52 9.43
CA VAL A 145 9.85 24.17 9.20
C VAL A 145 10.13 24.07 7.69
N LEU A 146 9.24 23.44 6.93
CA LEU A 146 9.42 23.29 5.49
C LEU A 146 9.32 24.63 4.73
N GLU A 147 8.47 25.56 5.16
CA GLU A 147 8.40 26.93 4.63
C GLU A 147 9.71 27.71 4.81
N GLN A 148 10.40 27.49 5.92
CA GLN A 148 11.69 28.11 6.19
C GLN A 148 12.86 27.47 5.43
N MET A 149 12.73 26.19 5.04
CA MET A 149 13.79 25.43 4.36
C MET A 149 13.66 25.43 2.83
N GLY A 150 12.47 25.70 2.30
CA GLY A 150 12.22 25.60 0.87
C GLY A 150 10.85 26.12 0.47
N THR A 151 10.24 25.48 -0.50
CA THR A 151 8.91 25.85 -1.00
C THR A 151 7.89 24.79 -0.63
N VAL A 152 6.87 25.15 0.14
CA VAL A 152 5.70 24.32 0.37
C VAL A 152 4.78 24.42 -0.85
N VAL A 153 4.57 23.30 -1.54
CA VAL A 153 3.72 23.20 -2.72
C VAL A 153 2.25 23.13 -2.33
N THR A 154 1.97 22.32 -1.29
CA THR A 154 0.63 22.25 -0.70
C THR A 154 0.71 21.81 0.76
N HIS A 155 -0.19 22.35 1.57
CA HIS A 155 -0.42 21.95 2.94
C HIS A 155 -1.87 21.49 3.07
N GLY A 156 -2.05 20.19 3.13
CA GLY A 156 -3.34 19.55 3.09
C GLY A 156 -3.81 19.15 1.69
N ILE A 157 -4.50 18.02 1.62
CA ILE A 157 -5.05 17.46 0.39
C ILE A 157 -6.54 17.11 0.57
N SER A 158 -7.28 17.08 -0.53
CA SER A 158 -8.72 16.74 -0.48
C SER A 158 -8.97 15.23 -0.54
N VAL A 159 -8.22 14.44 0.25
CA VAL A 159 -8.36 12.98 0.36
C VAL A 159 -8.52 12.58 1.84
N MET A 160 -9.42 11.65 2.11
CA MET A 160 -9.68 11.14 3.46
C MET A 160 -9.63 9.59 3.47
N PRO A 161 -8.83 9.01 4.38
CA PRO A 161 -7.81 9.60 5.27
C PRO A 161 -6.61 10.13 4.48
N GLY A 162 -5.85 11.09 5.06
CA GLY A 162 -4.65 11.65 4.43
C GLY A 162 -4.64 13.18 4.33
N LYS A 163 -5.76 13.83 4.72
CA LYS A 163 -5.95 15.29 4.62
C LYS A 163 -4.72 16.14 5.02
N PRO A 164 -4.01 15.88 6.13
CA PRO A 164 -2.92 16.76 6.58
C PRO A 164 -1.57 16.54 5.87
N THR A 165 -1.53 15.85 4.74
CA THR A 165 -0.30 15.66 3.96
C THR A 165 0.29 17.00 3.50
N VAL A 166 1.61 17.15 3.65
CA VAL A 166 2.37 18.32 3.20
C VAL A 166 3.31 17.91 2.07
N LEU A 167 3.31 18.67 0.98
CA LEU A 167 4.25 18.48 -0.11
C LEU A 167 5.15 19.71 -0.22
N ALA A 168 6.45 19.50 -0.18
CA ALA A 168 7.43 20.58 -0.27
C ALA A 168 8.62 20.20 -1.15
N VAL A 169 9.37 21.22 -1.56
CA VAL A 169 10.65 21.09 -2.26
C VAL A 169 11.72 21.81 -1.46
N VAL A 170 12.76 21.09 -1.04
CA VAL A 170 13.91 21.63 -0.32
C VAL A 170 15.17 21.29 -1.11
N ASN A 171 15.98 22.31 -1.45
CA ASN A 171 17.18 22.14 -2.27
C ASN A 171 16.92 21.36 -3.59
N GLY A 172 15.77 21.61 -4.24
CA GLY A 172 15.39 20.93 -5.48
C GLY A 172 14.94 19.46 -5.31
N LYS A 173 14.79 18.98 -4.09
CA LYS A 173 14.36 17.61 -3.80
C LYS A 173 13.01 17.60 -3.09
N PRO A 174 12.13 16.63 -3.38
CA PRO A 174 10.84 16.53 -2.71
C PRO A 174 10.98 16.11 -1.25
N VAL A 175 10.20 16.77 -0.41
CA VAL A 175 9.97 16.42 0.99
C VAL A 175 8.47 16.23 1.19
N VAL A 176 8.08 15.05 1.65
CA VAL A 176 6.68 14.69 1.86
C VAL A 176 6.44 14.53 3.35
N GLY A 177 5.67 15.46 3.92
CA GLY A 177 5.15 15.32 5.30
C GLY A 177 3.94 14.40 5.29
N VAL A 178 4.06 13.22 5.86
CA VAL A 178 2.96 12.26 5.98
C VAL A 178 2.39 12.25 7.39
N PRO A 179 1.06 12.10 7.54
CA PRO A 179 0.43 12.04 8.86
C PRO A 179 0.95 10.85 9.69
N GLY A 180 1.03 11.01 11.02
CA GLY A 180 1.43 9.92 11.93
C GLY A 180 0.47 8.72 11.95
N TYR A 181 -0.80 8.92 11.66
CA TYR A 181 -1.78 7.82 11.59
C TYR A 181 -1.52 6.92 10.39
N PRO A 182 -1.36 5.59 10.58
CA PRO A 182 -0.83 4.67 9.58
C PRO A 182 -1.67 4.57 8.30
N VAL A 183 -3.00 4.64 8.39
CA VAL A 183 -3.86 4.60 7.20
C VAL A 183 -3.71 5.87 6.37
N SER A 184 -3.68 7.02 7.04
CA SER A 184 -3.44 8.31 6.36
C SER A 184 -2.08 8.32 5.69
N ALA A 185 -1.06 7.89 6.42
CA ALA A 185 0.31 7.82 5.91
C ALA A 185 0.43 6.88 4.70
N GLY A 186 -0.15 5.67 4.79
CA GLY A 186 -0.15 4.72 3.68
C GLY A 186 -0.80 5.28 2.42
N ILE A 187 -1.94 5.98 2.56
CA ILE A 187 -2.60 6.65 1.43
C ILE A 187 -1.71 7.77 0.86
N SER A 188 -1.07 8.58 1.71
CA SER A 188 -0.14 9.63 1.23
C SER A 188 1.05 9.03 0.48
N MET A 189 1.57 7.90 0.93
CA MET A 189 2.60 7.15 0.21
C MET A 189 2.12 6.71 -1.18
N GLU A 190 0.93 6.12 -1.26
CA GLU A 190 0.35 5.65 -2.53
C GLU A 190 0.05 6.79 -3.51
N GLU A 191 -0.39 7.95 -3.01
CA GLU A 191 -0.77 9.08 -3.86
C GLU A 191 0.42 9.90 -4.37
N PHE A 192 1.51 10.01 -3.60
CA PHE A 192 2.59 10.93 -3.91
C PHE A 192 3.96 10.27 -4.02
N VAL A 193 4.31 9.39 -3.10
CA VAL A 193 5.66 8.82 -3.05
C VAL A 193 5.85 7.76 -4.13
N LEU A 194 4.95 6.77 -4.19
CA LEU A 194 5.08 5.66 -5.15
C LEU A 194 4.99 6.13 -6.62
N PRO A 195 4.07 7.06 -7.00
CA PRO A 195 4.05 7.59 -8.35
C PRO A 195 5.33 8.32 -8.74
N LEU A 196 5.92 9.08 -7.82
CA LEU A 196 7.16 9.80 -8.09
C LEU A 196 8.35 8.84 -8.25
N LEU A 197 8.42 7.78 -7.45
CA LEU A 197 9.41 6.73 -7.60
C LEU A 197 9.28 6.00 -8.95
N ALA A 198 8.06 5.70 -9.37
CA ALA A 198 7.81 5.07 -10.67
C ALA A 198 8.22 6.00 -11.83
N LEU A 199 7.88 7.29 -11.73
CA LEU A 199 8.26 8.30 -12.71
C LEU A 199 9.79 8.41 -12.88
N TRP A 200 10.55 8.46 -11.77
CA TRP A 200 12.01 8.55 -11.82
C TRP A 200 12.67 7.32 -12.43
N GLN A 201 12.06 6.15 -12.25
CA GLN A 201 12.52 4.89 -12.83
C GLN A 201 11.97 4.64 -14.23
N LYS A 202 11.15 5.57 -14.76
CA LYS A 202 10.42 5.41 -16.03
C LYS A 202 9.59 4.12 -16.10
N ARG A 203 9.06 3.68 -14.96
CA ARG A 203 8.19 2.51 -14.86
C ARG A 203 6.73 2.95 -14.94
N ALA A 204 5.92 2.17 -15.64
CA ALA A 204 4.47 2.30 -15.51
C ALA A 204 4.05 1.82 -14.11
N MET A 205 3.18 2.59 -13.45
CA MET A 205 2.51 2.06 -12.26
C MET A 205 1.54 0.95 -12.68
N SER A 206 1.58 -0.16 -11.97
CA SER A 206 0.58 -1.20 -12.15
C SER A 206 -0.77 -0.68 -11.66
N GLU A 207 -1.74 -0.58 -12.54
CA GLU A 207 -3.10 -0.27 -12.14
C GLU A 207 -3.70 -1.46 -11.37
N ARG A 208 -4.38 -1.14 -10.27
CA ARG A 208 -5.13 -2.15 -9.52
C ARG A 208 -6.30 -2.65 -10.37
N GLN A 209 -6.52 -3.95 -10.35
CA GLN A 209 -7.70 -4.53 -10.98
C GLN A 209 -8.95 -3.93 -10.34
N LYS A 210 -9.92 -3.51 -11.17
CA LYS A 210 -11.20 -2.96 -10.74
C LYS A 210 -12.30 -3.98 -10.97
N ILE A 211 -13.18 -4.11 -9.99
CA ILE A 211 -14.37 -4.95 -10.08
C ILE A 211 -15.60 -4.17 -9.61
N THR A 212 -16.76 -4.63 -10.03
CA THR A 212 -18.04 -4.13 -9.51
C THR A 212 -18.43 -4.93 -8.27
N ALA A 213 -18.83 -4.25 -7.21
CA ALA A 213 -19.34 -4.86 -5.99
C ALA A 213 -20.58 -4.11 -5.49
N VAL A 214 -21.35 -4.74 -4.61
CA VAL A 214 -22.56 -4.17 -4.02
C VAL A 214 -22.34 -3.99 -2.51
N PRO A 215 -22.41 -2.77 -1.97
CA PRO A 215 -22.26 -2.54 -0.54
C PRO A 215 -23.43 -3.15 0.23
N CYS A 216 -23.12 -3.86 1.32
CA CYS A 216 -24.15 -4.42 2.22
C CYS A 216 -24.87 -3.35 3.05
N ASN A 217 -24.24 -2.19 3.28
CA ASN A 217 -24.77 -1.04 4.01
C ASN A 217 -24.55 0.24 3.22
N PRO A 218 -25.31 1.32 3.49
CA PRO A 218 -25.02 2.63 2.92
C PRO A 218 -23.61 3.09 3.29
N LEU A 219 -22.95 3.72 2.34
CA LEU A 219 -21.59 4.28 2.50
C LEU A 219 -21.68 5.81 2.40
N PRO A 220 -22.16 6.52 3.43
CA PRO A 220 -22.23 7.98 3.39
C PRO A 220 -20.82 8.58 3.33
N SER A 221 -20.66 9.68 2.60
CA SER A 221 -19.41 10.43 2.51
C SER A 221 -19.67 11.92 2.65
N ARG A 222 -18.63 12.68 2.97
CA ARG A 222 -18.72 14.14 3.09
C ARG A 222 -18.30 14.80 1.80
N PRO A 223 -19.13 15.62 1.17
CA PRO A 223 -18.75 16.39 -0.01
C PRO A 223 -17.49 17.25 0.24
N GLY A 224 -16.71 17.47 -0.79
CA GLY A 224 -15.47 18.25 -0.74
C GLY A 224 -14.20 17.44 -0.51
N MET A 225 -14.34 16.15 -0.15
CA MET A 225 -13.21 15.24 0.08
C MET A 225 -13.40 13.94 -0.72
N GLU A 226 -12.37 13.46 -1.40
CA GLU A 226 -12.37 12.10 -1.92
C GLU A 226 -12.15 11.12 -0.77
N GLU A 227 -13.04 10.17 -0.56
CA GLU A 227 -12.90 9.19 0.52
C GLU A 227 -12.41 7.84 0.00
N ARG A 228 -11.42 7.27 0.70
CA ARG A 228 -10.84 5.95 0.46
C ARG A 228 -11.35 4.95 1.47
N LEU A 229 -12.44 4.25 1.13
CA LEU A 229 -13.06 3.26 2.00
C LEU A 229 -12.43 1.89 1.79
N ARG A 230 -11.86 1.32 2.87
CA ARG A 230 -11.37 -0.06 2.90
C ARG A 230 -12.56 -0.99 3.04
N VAL A 231 -12.59 -2.04 2.22
CA VAL A 231 -13.67 -3.03 2.22
C VAL A 231 -13.13 -4.45 2.25
N LYS A 232 -13.85 -5.33 2.89
CA LYS A 232 -13.76 -6.76 2.66
C LYS A 232 -14.73 -7.15 1.56
N LEU A 233 -14.40 -8.21 0.85
CA LEU A 233 -15.20 -8.71 -0.27
C LEU A 233 -15.55 -10.18 -0.06
N GLY A 234 -16.75 -10.56 -0.51
CA GLY A 234 -17.18 -11.94 -0.59
C GLY A 234 -18.11 -12.14 -1.80
N CYS A 235 -18.03 -13.30 -2.43
CA CYS A 235 -18.91 -13.66 -3.54
C CYS A 235 -20.10 -14.45 -3.00
N VAL A 236 -21.31 -13.95 -3.15
CA VAL A 236 -22.55 -14.64 -2.76
C VAL A 236 -23.36 -14.88 -4.03
N GLY A 237 -23.40 -16.13 -4.49
CA GLY A 237 -23.86 -16.41 -5.86
C GLY A 237 -23.00 -15.67 -6.89
N ASP A 238 -23.63 -14.97 -7.80
CA ASP A 238 -22.95 -14.18 -8.85
C ASP A 238 -22.65 -12.73 -8.41
N THR A 239 -22.95 -12.38 -7.16
CA THR A 239 -22.79 -11.01 -6.67
C THR A 239 -21.57 -10.87 -5.76
N VAL A 240 -20.69 -9.91 -6.05
CA VAL A 240 -19.63 -9.52 -5.14
C VAL A 240 -20.19 -8.53 -4.15
N VAL A 241 -20.15 -8.88 -2.87
CA VAL A 241 -20.63 -8.03 -1.76
C VAL A 241 -19.46 -7.33 -1.10
N ALA A 242 -19.57 -6.01 -0.95
CA ALA A 242 -18.58 -5.18 -0.26
C ALA A 242 -19.05 -4.85 1.16
N VAL A 243 -18.19 -5.16 2.13
CA VAL A 243 -18.39 -4.90 3.55
C VAL A 243 -17.41 -3.83 4.01
N PRO A 244 -17.88 -2.66 4.43
CA PRO A 244 -16.99 -1.59 4.86
C PRO A 244 -16.25 -1.96 6.14
N LEU A 245 -14.96 -1.64 6.19
CA LEU A 245 -14.13 -1.73 7.37
C LEU A 245 -14.16 -0.41 8.15
N PRO A 246 -13.71 -0.40 9.42
CA PRO A 246 -13.65 0.83 10.23
C PRO A 246 -12.88 1.94 9.51
N ARG A 247 -13.42 3.15 9.53
CA ARG A 247 -12.91 4.33 8.79
C ARG A 247 -11.76 5.04 9.49
N GLY A 248 -11.41 4.67 10.72
CA GLY A 248 -10.40 5.35 11.53
C GLY A 248 -9.05 5.42 10.82
N ALA A 249 -8.40 6.58 10.89
CA ALA A 249 -7.08 6.81 10.31
C ALA A 249 -5.97 6.01 11.02
N GLY A 250 -6.15 5.71 12.30
CA GLY A 250 -5.24 4.91 13.12
C GLY A 250 -5.44 3.40 13.06
N THR A 251 -6.49 2.91 12.37
CA THR A 251 -6.82 1.48 12.33
C THR A 251 -6.03 0.75 11.24
N ILE A 252 -4.74 0.49 11.46
CA ILE A 252 -3.87 -0.21 10.51
C ILE A 252 -4.41 -1.56 10.08
N THR A 253 -5.09 -2.27 10.98
CA THR A 253 -5.73 -3.56 10.67
C THR A 253 -6.80 -3.43 9.60
N SER A 254 -7.37 -2.26 9.39
CA SER A 254 -8.32 -2.02 8.30
C SER A 254 -7.67 -2.07 6.92
N LEU A 255 -6.36 -1.72 6.80
CA LEU A 255 -5.58 -1.90 5.56
C LEU A 255 -5.14 -3.36 5.40
N SER A 256 -4.57 -3.97 6.45
CA SER A 256 -4.06 -5.34 6.36
C SER A 256 -5.18 -6.38 6.10
N ARG A 257 -6.41 -6.10 6.54
CA ARG A 257 -7.58 -6.96 6.36
C ARG A 257 -8.40 -6.63 5.11
N ALA A 258 -8.18 -5.47 4.47
CA ALA A 258 -8.92 -5.08 3.28
C ALA A 258 -8.63 -5.99 2.08
N ASP A 259 -9.66 -6.25 1.31
CA ASP A 259 -9.58 -6.89 0.01
C ASP A 259 -9.58 -5.87 -1.13
N GLY A 260 -10.12 -4.67 -0.86
CA GLY A 260 -10.17 -3.59 -1.82
C GLY A 260 -10.48 -2.23 -1.21
N ILE A 261 -10.42 -1.22 -2.05
CA ILE A 261 -10.72 0.18 -1.73
C ILE A 261 -11.82 0.68 -2.66
N ILE A 262 -12.86 1.29 -2.08
CA ILE A 262 -13.85 2.08 -2.81
C ILE A 262 -13.41 3.54 -2.74
N ARG A 263 -13.31 4.20 -3.89
CA ARG A 263 -13.09 5.64 -3.98
C ARG A 263 -14.44 6.33 -4.13
N ILE A 264 -14.84 7.12 -3.14
CA ILE A 264 -16.01 7.98 -3.24
C ILE A 264 -15.53 9.36 -3.67
N PRO A 265 -15.98 9.86 -4.84
CA PRO A 265 -15.56 11.16 -5.35
C PRO A 265 -15.96 12.30 -4.41
N ARG A 266 -15.22 13.41 -4.48
CA ARG A 266 -15.42 14.58 -3.61
C ARG A 266 -16.76 15.31 -3.80
N ASP A 267 -17.42 15.09 -4.92
CA ASP A 267 -18.72 15.65 -5.29
C ASP A 267 -19.89 14.70 -4.98
N SER A 268 -19.60 13.58 -4.29
CA SER A 268 -20.58 12.57 -3.90
C SER A 268 -20.84 12.56 -2.39
N GLU A 269 -22.08 12.36 -2.01
CA GLU A 269 -22.48 12.13 -0.62
C GLU A 269 -22.38 10.65 -0.20
N GLY A 270 -21.86 9.81 -1.10
CA GLY A 270 -21.70 8.37 -0.89
C GLY A 270 -22.55 7.54 -1.82
N CYS A 271 -22.88 6.31 -1.41
CA CYS A 271 -23.77 5.42 -2.14
C CYS A 271 -24.71 4.67 -1.18
N ASN A 272 -25.86 4.24 -1.69
CA ASN A 272 -26.81 3.45 -0.93
C ASN A 272 -26.41 1.97 -0.88
N ALA A 273 -26.95 1.24 0.10
CA ALA A 273 -26.85 -0.21 0.12
C ALA A 273 -27.49 -0.80 -1.14
N GLY A 274 -26.82 -1.75 -1.76
CA GLY A 274 -27.30 -2.41 -2.96
C GLY A 274 -26.98 -1.70 -4.28
N GLU A 275 -26.47 -0.47 -4.26
CA GLU A 275 -26.03 0.22 -5.48
C GLU A 275 -24.64 -0.29 -5.94
N PRO A 276 -24.44 -0.56 -7.23
CA PRO A 276 -23.15 -1.01 -7.73
C PRO A 276 -22.07 0.05 -7.55
N VAL A 277 -20.92 -0.35 -7.00
CA VAL A 277 -19.75 0.50 -6.82
C VAL A 277 -18.51 -0.15 -7.41
N THR A 278 -17.56 0.66 -7.85
CA THR A 278 -16.25 0.18 -8.30
C THR A 278 -15.32 -0.01 -7.11
N VAL A 279 -14.70 -1.18 -7.03
CA VAL A 279 -13.70 -1.52 -6.00
C VAL A 279 -12.35 -1.75 -6.69
N GLU A 280 -11.32 -1.05 -6.24
CA GLU A 280 -9.92 -1.32 -6.60
C GLU A 280 -9.39 -2.44 -5.69
N LEU A 281 -8.98 -3.57 -6.29
CA LEU A 281 -8.52 -4.73 -5.54
C LEU A 281 -7.12 -4.50 -4.95
N LEU A 282 -6.97 -4.85 -3.67
CA LEU A 282 -5.68 -4.94 -2.98
C LEU A 282 -5.08 -6.35 -3.04
N ARG A 283 -5.88 -7.33 -3.48
CA ARG A 283 -5.52 -8.74 -3.60
C ARG A 283 -5.99 -9.28 -4.95
N PRO A 284 -5.40 -10.34 -5.49
CA PRO A 284 -5.87 -10.95 -6.74
C PRO A 284 -7.34 -11.36 -6.63
N ALA A 285 -8.12 -11.17 -7.71
CA ALA A 285 -9.53 -11.55 -7.75
C ALA A 285 -9.78 -13.03 -7.45
N THR A 286 -8.82 -13.91 -7.76
CA THR A 286 -8.88 -15.33 -7.43
C THR A 286 -9.00 -15.60 -5.92
N ALA A 287 -8.50 -14.69 -5.08
CA ALA A 287 -8.64 -14.81 -3.63
C ALA A 287 -10.09 -14.57 -3.13
N LEU A 288 -10.98 -14.06 -3.97
CA LEU A 288 -12.39 -13.80 -3.61
C LEU A 288 -13.24 -15.07 -3.70
N ALA A 289 -12.91 -15.99 -4.59
CA ALA A 289 -13.70 -17.20 -4.87
C ALA A 289 -13.90 -18.09 -3.63
N GLY A 290 -12.93 -18.13 -2.71
CA GLY A 290 -13.01 -18.90 -1.45
C GLY A 290 -13.49 -18.11 -0.23
N ALA A 291 -13.99 -16.87 -0.41
CA ALA A 291 -14.39 -16.01 0.70
C ALA A 291 -15.84 -16.30 1.14
N LEU A 292 -15.99 -16.95 2.28
CA LEU A 292 -17.28 -17.10 2.97
C LEU A 292 -17.59 -15.82 3.75
N LEU A 293 -18.75 -15.23 3.52
CA LEU A 293 -19.16 -13.98 4.15
C LEU A 293 -20.16 -14.26 5.27
N ALA A 294 -19.78 -13.90 6.50
CA ALA A 294 -20.65 -13.91 7.68
C ALA A 294 -20.98 -12.46 8.08
N ILE A 295 -22.27 -12.16 8.20
CA ILE A 295 -22.73 -10.82 8.61
C ILE A 295 -23.60 -10.98 9.87
N GLY A 296 -23.28 -10.25 10.95
CA GLY A 296 -24.04 -10.38 12.20
C GLY A 296 -23.40 -9.66 13.37
N SER A 297 -23.52 -10.24 14.55
CA SER A 297 -22.89 -9.74 15.77
C SER A 297 -21.39 -10.02 15.77
N HIS A 298 -20.65 -9.23 16.54
CA HIS A 298 -19.22 -9.46 16.74
C HIS A 298 -18.99 -10.63 17.70
N ASP A 299 -18.18 -11.61 17.26
CA ASP A 299 -17.73 -12.71 18.11
C ASP A 299 -16.28 -13.08 17.70
N ASN A 300 -15.38 -13.10 18.68
CA ASN A 300 -13.98 -13.49 18.47
C ASN A 300 -13.84 -14.97 18.02
N THR A 301 -14.85 -15.80 18.27
CA THR A 301 -14.88 -17.19 17.79
C THR A 301 -14.87 -17.27 16.26
N LEU A 302 -15.41 -16.26 15.58
CA LEU A 302 -15.36 -16.19 14.11
C LEU A 302 -13.92 -16.05 13.58
N ASP A 303 -13.04 -15.33 14.30
CA ASP A 303 -11.63 -15.21 13.92
C ASP A 303 -10.89 -16.54 14.15
N LEU A 304 -11.24 -17.28 15.22
CA LEU A 304 -10.72 -18.63 15.45
C LEU A 304 -11.21 -19.60 14.38
N LEU A 305 -12.48 -19.52 14.02
CA LEU A 305 -13.06 -20.35 12.96
C LEU A 305 -12.38 -20.07 11.60
N ASP A 306 -12.11 -18.81 11.25
CA ASP A 306 -11.34 -18.47 10.05
C ASP A 306 -9.94 -19.11 10.08
N SER A 307 -9.26 -19.04 11.23
CA SER A 307 -7.94 -19.66 11.41
C SER A 307 -7.97 -21.16 11.23
N MET A 308 -8.96 -21.86 11.82
CA MET A 308 -9.14 -23.31 11.68
C MET A 308 -9.51 -23.69 10.24
N LEU A 309 -10.39 -22.92 9.62
CA LEU A 309 -10.82 -23.13 8.22
C LEU A 309 -9.62 -23.03 7.27
N ARG A 310 -8.81 -21.99 7.39
CA ARG A 310 -7.60 -21.80 6.57
C ARG A 310 -6.56 -22.89 6.77
N LYS A 311 -6.43 -23.40 8.00
CA LYS A 311 -5.51 -24.50 8.32
C LYS A 311 -5.95 -25.82 7.67
N ALA A 312 -7.26 -26.10 7.67
CA ALA A 312 -7.82 -27.32 7.07
C ALA A 312 -8.01 -27.19 5.55
N HIS A 313 -8.38 -26.03 5.08
CA HIS A 313 -8.76 -25.72 3.70
C HIS A 313 -8.18 -24.37 3.28
N PRO A 314 -6.90 -24.27 2.87
CA PRO A 314 -6.21 -23.00 2.59
C PRO A 314 -6.87 -22.12 1.51
N GLN A 315 -7.68 -22.72 0.63
CA GLN A 315 -8.43 -22.02 -0.41
C GLN A 315 -9.64 -21.23 0.12
N PHE A 316 -10.13 -21.56 1.33
CA PHE A 316 -11.27 -20.87 1.93
C PHE A 316 -10.83 -19.90 3.03
N ARG A 317 -11.61 -18.88 3.22
CA ARG A 317 -11.47 -17.89 4.31
C ARG A 317 -12.85 -17.44 4.77
N LEU A 318 -12.99 -17.17 6.06
CA LEU A 318 -14.18 -16.56 6.62
C LEU A 318 -13.97 -15.04 6.73
N THR A 319 -14.84 -14.29 6.07
CA THR A 319 -14.88 -12.83 6.17
C THR A 319 -16.06 -12.45 7.04
N SER A 320 -15.82 -11.83 8.19
CA SER A 320 -16.88 -11.40 9.10
C SER A 320 -17.14 -9.90 9.03
N ALA A 321 -18.39 -9.52 9.11
CA ALA A 321 -18.87 -8.14 9.20
C ALA A 321 -19.81 -7.96 10.39
N HIS A 322 -19.58 -6.90 11.16
CA HIS A 322 -20.28 -6.67 12.41
C HIS A 322 -21.31 -5.56 12.25
N VAL A 323 -22.58 -5.94 12.10
CA VAL A 323 -23.73 -5.03 11.91
C VAL A 323 -24.87 -5.31 12.91
N GLY A 324 -24.62 -6.18 13.89
CA GLY A 324 -25.62 -6.73 14.79
C GLY A 324 -26.47 -7.84 14.18
N SER A 325 -27.10 -8.67 15.01
CA SER A 325 -27.85 -9.86 14.59
C SER A 325 -28.98 -9.53 13.63
N LEU A 326 -29.78 -8.48 13.90
CA LEU A 326 -30.86 -8.08 13.00
C LEU A 326 -30.34 -7.66 11.61
N GLY A 327 -29.23 -6.92 11.58
CA GLY A 327 -28.55 -6.54 10.35
C GLY A 327 -28.07 -7.74 9.56
N GLY A 328 -27.54 -8.78 10.26
CA GLY A 328 -27.15 -10.05 9.66
C GLY A 328 -28.31 -10.81 9.03
N LEU A 329 -29.40 -10.97 9.75
CA LEU A 329 -30.62 -11.61 9.23
C LEU A 329 -31.19 -10.88 8.00
N MET A 330 -31.17 -9.54 8.02
CA MET A 330 -31.60 -8.75 6.86
C MET A 330 -30.64 -8.90 5.67
N ALA A 331 -29.33 -9.01 5.90
CA ALA A 331 -28.33 -9.27 4.85
C ALA A 331 -28.54 -10.67 4.25
N LEU A 332 -28.80 -11.69 5.09
CA LEU A 332 -29.10 -13.04 4.61
C LEU A 332 -30.37 -13.08 3.76
N LYS A 333 -31.45 -12.40 4.19
CA LYS A 333 -32.68 -12.26 3.43
C LYS A 333 -32.48 -11.61 2.06
N ARG A 334 -31.49 -10.71 1.95
CA ARG A 334 -31.13 -10.01 0.69
C ARG A 334 -30.14 -10.80 -0.18
N GLY A 335 -29.70 -11.99 0.25
CA GLY A 335 -28.67 -12.75 -0.46
C GLY A 335 -27.29 -12.09 -0.42
N GLN A 336 -26.96 -11.34 0.64
CA GLN A 336 -25.71 -10.57 0.78
C GLN A 336 -24.68 -11.25 1.68
N CYS A 337 -24.97 -12.43 2.23
CA CYS A 337 -24.02 -13.21 3.02
C CYS A 337 -24.35 -14.71 2.92
N HIS A 338 -23.38 -15.53 3.32
CA HIS A 338 -23.55 -16.98 3.43
C HIS A 338 -24.07 -17.38 4.80
N LEU A 339 -23.68 -16.65 5.83
CA LEU A 339 -23.99 -16.91 7.23
C LEU A 339 -24.44 -15.62 7.90
N ALA A 340 -25.41 -15.72 8.83
CA ALA A 340 -25.85 -14.62 9.67
C ALA A 340 -25.94 -15.08 11.13
N GLY A 341 -25.66 -14.17 12.10
CA GLY A 341 -25.72 -14.48 13.53
C GLY A 341 -25.75 -13.23 14.42
#